data_cee333d5305b3eaa878fe1458b1aa489
#
_entry.id   cee333d5305b3eaa878fe1458b1aa489
#
_cell.length_a   1.000
_cell.length_b   1.000
_cell.length_c   1.000
_cell.angle_alpha   90.00
_cell.angle_beta   90.00
_cell.angle_gamma   90.00
#
_symmetry.space_group_name_H-M   'P 1'
#
loop_
_entity.id
_entity.type
_entity.pdbx_description
1 polymer ?
#
loop_
_entity_poly.entity_id
_entity_poly.type
_entity_poly.pdbx_seq_one_letter_code
_entity_poly.pdbx_strand_id
1 'polypeptide(L)'
;MIYLKDTCVLIKKFDTSEMIRVAGIYKDTNDTFALTDIIMDELRPGKLVNQCDAEKSKSLLAGIKVLENSHLLETYSVKDSGKYKDNFDKIRRAFYGHLKDLNFVKQALAKGEITKEQFKNRTYIYKDYGECSCIAVAMENPTEIGIVSNDKGRIFLKPNINLFNKYKESDNIQVFDYEEWKKKIEININSEKKA
;
A
#
# COMPACT_ATOMS: atom_id res chain seq x y z
N MET A 1 17.23 -0.91 3.10
CA MET A 1 16.03 -0.05 2.87
C MET A 1 14.77 -0.84 3.19
N ILE A 2 13.74 -0.21 3.74
CA ILE A 2 12.44 -0.84 4.02
C ILE A 2 11.50 -0.55 2.85
N TYR A 3 10.88 -1.60 2.30
CA TYR A 3 9.98 -1.46 1.14
C TYR A 3 8.54 -1.82 1.52
N LEU A 4 7.71 -0.80 1.71
CA LEU A 4 6.26 -0.94 1.88
C LEU A 4 5.61 -1.36 0.56
N LYS A 5 4.88 -2.48 0.58
CA LYS A 5 4.14 -2.98 -0.58
C LYS A 5 2.68 -2.56 -0.51
N ASP A 6 2.25 -1.89 -1.55
CA ASP A 6 0.84 -1.57 -1.74
C ASP A 6 0.03 -2.78 -2.22
N THR A 7 -1.26 -2.82 -1.90
CA THR A 7 -2.19 -3.91 -2.22
C THR A 7 -2.21 -4.22 -3.72
N CYS A 8 -2.18 -3.20 -4.58
CA CYS A 8 -2.23 -3.38 -6.03
C CYS A 8 -1.02 -4.17 -6.56
N VAL A 9 0.16 -3.97 -5.98
CA VAL A 9 1.38 -4.72 -6.34
C VAL A 9 1.31 -6.15 -5.83
N LEU A 10 0.87 -6.34 -4.58
CA LEU A 10 0.72 -7.68 -3.99
C LEU A 10 -0.22 -8.56 -4.81
N ILE A 11 -1.40 -8.05 -5.15
CA ILE A 11 -2.40 -8.82 -5.91
C ILE A 11 -1.91 -9.16 -7.32
N LYS A 12 -1.25 -8.23 -8.00
CA LYS A 12 -0.90 -8.37 -9.43
C LYS A 12 0.45 -9.04 -9.67
N LYS A 13 1.39 -8.91 -8.75
CA LYS A 13 2.79 -9.29 -8.99
C LYS A 13 3.32 -10.35 -8.04
N PHE A 14 2.65 -10.60 -6.92
CA PHE A 14 3.09 -11.58 -5.95
C PHE A 14 2.22 -12.85 -5.98
N ASP A 15 2.89 -13.96 -5.92
CA ASP A 15 2.37 -15.29 -5.59
C ASP A 15 3.33 -15.94 -4.57
N THR A 16 3.09 -17.19 -4.22
CA THR A 16 3.95 -17.89 -3.26
C THR A 16 5.39 -17.99 -3.75
N SER A 17 5.62 -18.20 -5.05
CA SER A 17 6.97 -18.36 -5.61
C SER A 17 7.73 -17.04 -5.59
N GLU A 18 7.08 -15.92 -5.93
CA GLU A 18 7.70 -14.60 -5.85
C GLU A 18 7.97 -14.18 -4.40
N MET A 19 7.09 -14.54 -3.46
CA MET A 19 7.34 -14.32 -2.03
C MET A 19 8.60 -15.06 -1.54
N ILE A 20 8.77 -16.34 -1.93
CA ILE A 20 9.95 -17.14 -1.58
C ILE A 20 11.21 -16.55 -2.23
N ARG A 21 11.14 -16.15 -3.51
CA ARG A 21 12.26 -15.51 -4.21
C ARG A 21 12.72 -14.24 -3.52
N VAL A 22 11.77 -13.37 -3.15
CA VAL A 22 12.05 -12.11 -2.45
C VAL A 22 12.59 -12.37 -1.04
N ALA A 23 12.08 -13.37 -0.34
CA ALA A 23 12.62 -13.78 0.95
C ALA A 23 14.08 -14.23 0.86
N GLY A 24 14.45 -14.96 -0.21
CA GLY A 24 15.85 -15.32 -0.50
C GLY A 24 16.74 -14.07 -0.68
N ILE A 25 16.27 -13.11 -1.47
CA ILE A 25 16.97 -11.84 -1.71
C ILE A 25 17.20 -11.07 -0.39
N TYR A 26 16.16 -10.93 0.43
CA TYR A 26 16.23 -10.14 1.66
C TYR A 26 17.10 -10.78 2.76
N LYS A 27 17.34 -12.09 2.68
CA LYS A 27 18.34 -12.75 3.55
C LYS A 27 19.77 -12.34 3.24
N ASP A 28 20.03 -12.02 1.97
CA ASP A 28 21.34 -11.67 1.45
C ASP A 28 21.57 -10.14 1.38
N THR A 29 20.60 -9.34 1.82
CA THR A 29 20.67 -7.88 1.80
C THR A 29 20.11 -7.29 3.10
N ASN A 30 20.44 -6.02 3.38
CA ASN A 30 19.83 -5.26 4.48
C ASN A 30 18.47 -4.65 4.12
N ASP A 31 17.82 -5.16 3.09
CA ASP A 31 16.49 -4.72 2.67
C ASP A 31 15.40 -5.48 3.44
N THR A 32 14.27 -4.83 3.71
CA THR A 32 13.15 -5.41 4.47
C THR A 32 11.85 -5.29 3.70
N PHE A 33 11.07 -6.37 3.68
CA PHE A 33 9.69 -6.36 3.18
C PHE A 33 8.79 -5.78 4.27
N ALA A 34 7.95 -4.82 3.91
CA ALA A 34 7.08 -4.18 4.88
C ALA A 34 5.64 -4.06 4.40
N LEU A 35 4.71 -4.10 5.34
CA LEU A 35 3.28 -3.89 5.13
C LEU A 35 2.72 -2.99 6.22
N THR A 36 1.57 -2.35 5.93
CA THR A 36 0.75 -1.73 6.98
C THR A 36 -0.38 -2.68 7.39
N ASP A 37 -0.90 -2.50 8.58
CA ASP A 37 -2.08 -3.23 9.07
C ASP A 37 -3.34 -2.97 8.20
N ILE A 38 -3.40 -1.81 7.53
CA ILE A 38 -4.45 -1.48 6.56
C ILE A 38 -4.31 -2.35 5.31
N ILE A 39 -3.11 -2.49 4.75
CA ILE A 39 -2.84 -3.38 3.61
C ILE A 39 -3.20 -4.83 3.97
N MET A 40 -2.83 -5.27 5.18
CA MET A 40 -3.21 -6.60 5.67
C MET A 40 -4.72 -6.80 5.72
N ASP A 41 -5.50 -5.77 6.10
CA ASP A 41 -6.96 -5.85 6.10
C ASP A 41 -7.54 -5.83 4.67
N GLU A 42 -6.94 -5.11 3.73
CA GLU A 42 -7.36 -5.12 2.33
C GLU A 42 -7.17 -6.50 1.67
N LEU A 43 -6.19 -7.27 2.12
CA LEU A 43 -5.95 -8.63 1.67
C LEU A 43 -6.90 -9.66 2.31
N ARG A 44 -7.51 -9.35 3.45
CA ARG A 44 -8.40 -10.28 4.16
C ARG A 44 -9.84 -10.19 3.63
N PRO A 45 -10.48 -11.34 3.31
CA PRO A 45 -11.88 -11.34 2.89
C PRO A 45 -12.80 -10.67 3.91
N GLY A 46 -13.69 -9.80 3.45
CA GLY A 46 -14.74 -9.20 4.27
C GLY A 46 -14.30 -8.08 5.24
N LYS A 47 -13.05 -7.65 5.20
CA LYS A 47 -12.57 -6.56 6.08
C LYS A 47 -12.76 -5.18 5.45
N LEU A 48 -12.04 -4.82 4.45
CA LEU A 48 -12.21 -3.59 3.69
C LEU A 48 -12.79 -3.87 2.30
N VAL A 49 -12.67 -2.95 1.37
CA VAL A 49 -13.03 -3.22 -0.02
C VAL A 49 -12.06 -4.26 -0.56
N ASN A 50 -12.46 -5.52 -0.48
CA ASN A 50 -11.63 -6.63 -0.92
C ASN A 50 -11.42 -6.56 -2.44
N GLN A 51 -10.20 -6.30 -2.87
CA GLN A 51 -9.80 -6.28 -4.27
C GLN A 51 -9.30 -7.65 -4.75
N CYS A 52 -9.27 -8.62 -3.85
CA CYS A 52 -8.67 -9.93 -4.06
C CYS A 52 -9.75 -11.01 -3.94
N ASP A 53 -9.78 -11.97 -4.85
CA ASP A 53 -10.60 -13.17 -4.65
C ASP A 53 -10.08 -14.03 -3.49
N ALA A 54 -10.90 -14.96 -3.01
CA ALA A 54 -10.59 -15.73 -1.80
C ALA A 54 -9.35 -16.63 -1.95
N GLU A 55 -9.11 -17.19 -3.13
CA GLU A 55 -7.95 -18.06 -3.37
C GLU A 55 -6.67 -17.25 -3.42
N LYS A 56 -6.68 -16.15 -4.16
CA LYS A 56 -5.53 -15.22 -4.21
C LYS A 56 -5.21 -14.65 -2.85
N SER A 57 -6.23 -14.24 -2.08
CA SER A 57 -6.10 -13.76 -0.71
C SER A 57 -5.43 -14.82 0.19
N LYS A 58 -5.91 -16.06 0.13
CA LYS A 58 -5.34 -17.18 0.91
C LYS A 58 -3.87 -17.43 0.55
N SER A 59 -3.54 -17.43 -0.74
CA SER A 59 -2.16 -17.63 -1.21
C SER A 59 -1.24 -16.51 -0.74
N LEU A 60 -1.65 -15.24 -0.87
CA LEU A 60 -0.88 -14.10 -0.42
C LEU A 60 -0.65 -14.11 1.09
N LEU A 61 -1.71 -14.35 1.88
CA LEU A 61 -1.61 -14.39 3.34
C LEU A 61 -0.71 -15.55 3.82
N ALA A 62 -0.73 -16.70 3.12
CA ALA A 62 0.19 -17.80 3.42
C ALA A 62 1.65 -17.42 3.14
N GLY A 63 1.94 -16.75 2.01
CA GLY A 63 3.27 -16.24 1.69
C GLY A 63 3.76 -15.18 2.69
N ILE A 64 2.89 -14.26 3.09
CA ILE A 64 3.18 -13.24 4.11
C ILE A 64 3.56 -13.93 5.44
N LYS A 65 2.83 -14.98 5.83
CA LYS A 65 3.16 -15.74 7.05
C LYS A 65 4.54 -16.41 7.00
N VAL A 66 4.98 -16.82 5.83
CA VAL A 66 6.36 -17.33 5.66
C VAL A 66 7.39 -16.24 5.91
N LEU A 67 7.16 -15.01 5.40
CA LEU A 67 8.03 -13.86 5.64
C LEU A 67 8.05 -13.47 7.12
N GLU A 68 6.89 -13.46 7.80
CA GLU A 68 6.80 -13.21 9.25
C GLU A 68 7.62 -14.23 10.06
N ASN A 69 7.41 -15.52 9.80
CA ASN A 69 8.12 -16.61 10.49
C ASN A 69 9.64 -16.62 10.24
N SER A 70 10.07 -16.02 9.13
CA SER A 70 11.48 -15.87 8.76
C SER A 70 12.10 -14.55 9.25
N HIS A 71 11.35 -13.73 9.99
CA HIS A 71 11.76 -12.39 10.43
C HIS A 71 12.18 -11.44 9.28
N LEU A 72 11.57 -11.61 8.11
CA LEU A 72 11.83 -10.82 6.91
C LEU A 72 10.71 -9.81 6.60
N LEU A 73 9.70 -9.73 7.47
CA LEU A 73 8.58 -8.81 7.34
C LEU A 73 8.51 -7.86 8.54
N GLU A 74 8.38 -6.58 8.24
CA GLU A 74 7.95 -5.57 9.20
C GLU A 74 6.47 -5.21 8.98
N THR A 75 5.72 -5.02 10.07
CA THR A 75 4.32 -4.57 10.01
C THR A 75 4.18 -3.27 10.79
N TYR A 76 3.67 -2.25 10.11
CA TYR A 76 3.42 -0.93 10.68
C TYR A 76 1.94 -0.78 11.06
N SER A 77 1.68 -0.44 12.33
CA SER A 77 0.31 -0.15 12.79
C SER A 77 -0.05 1.30 12.50
N VAL A 78 -1.02 1.48 11.63
CA VAL A 78 -1.58 2.78 11.23
C VAL A 78 -2.96 3.00 11.87
N LYS A 79 -3.65 1.94 12.29
CA LYS A 79 -4.99 2.02 12.92
C LYS A 79 -4.95 2.42 14.38
N ASP A 80 -3.88 2.06 15.08
CA ASP A 80 -3.70 2.39 16.48
C ASP A 80 -3.25 3.85 16.69
N SER A 81 -3.22 4.30 17.93
CA SER A 81 -2.74 5.63 18.28
C SER A 81 -1.24 5.78 17.96
N GLY A 82 -0.83 6.98 17.58
CA GLY A 82 0.57 7.32 17.33
C GLY A 82 0.77 8.07 16.00
N LYS A 83 2.04 8.38 15.70
CA LYS A 83 2.42 9.24 14.58
C LYS A 83 1.93 8.78 13.21
N TYR A 84 1.91 7.48 12.94
CA TYR A 84 1.42 6.95 11.67
C TYR A 84 -0.08 7.15 11.50
N LYS A 85 -0.86 6.96 12.58
CA LYS A 85 -2.27 7.26 12.58
C LYS A 85 -2.55 8.74 12.39
N ASP A 86 -1.80 9.61 13.07
CA ASP A 86 -1.96 11.05 12.94
C ASP A 86 -1.69 11.51 11.51
N ASN A 87 -0.64 11.02 10.87
CA ASN A 87 -0.33 11.28 9.47
C ASN A 87 -1.43 10.74 8.54
N PHE A 88 -1.89 9.51 8.75
CA PHE A 88 -2.98 8.93 7.99
C PHE A 88 -4.26 9.78 8.09
N ASP A 89 -4.66 10.15 9.30
CA ASP A 89 -5.85 10.97 9.53
C ASP A 89 -5.70 12.37 8.90
N LYS A 90 -4.49 12.95 8.92
CA LYS A 90 -4.16 14.22 8.26
C LYS A 90 -4.33 14.10 6.74
N ILE A 91 -3.80 13.05 6.11
CA ILE A 91 -3.96 12.77 4.69
C ILE A 91 -5.44 12.62 4.35
N ARG A 92 -6.17 11.79 5.10
CA ARG A 92 -7.59 11.53 4.87
C ARG A 92 -8.45 12.79 5.03
N ARG A 93 -8.19 13.62 6.01
CA ARG A 93 -8.89 14.90 6.20
C ARG A 93 -8.61 15.88 5.07
N ALA A 94 -7.34 16.01 4.65
CA ALA A 94 -6.94 16.95 3.62
C ALA A 94 -7.51 16.60 2.22
N PHE A 95 -7.52 15.31 1.86
CA PHE A 95 -7.77 14.90 0.49
C PHE A 95 -9.09 14.16 0.26
N TYR A 96 -9.70 13.59 1.30
CA TYR A 96 -10.90 12.73 1.18
C TYR A 96 -12.14 13.26 1.88
N GLY A 97 -12.14 14.53 2.29
CA GLY A 97 -13.30 15.20 2.88
C GLY A 97 -14.56 15.15 1.99
N HIS A 98 -14.37 15.17 0.65
CA HIS A 98 -15.46 15.07 -0.33
C HIS A 98 -16.26 13.76 -0.22
N LEU A 99 -15.66 12.66 0.27
CA LEU A 99 -16.37 11.39 0.48
C LEU A 99 -17.33 11.44 1.69
N LYS A 100 -17.27 12.48 2.51
CA LYS A 100 -18.22 12.74 3.59
C LYS A 100 -19.40 13.62 3.15
N ASP A 101 -19.26 14.31 2.03
CA ASP A 101 -20.34 15.12 1.44
C ASP A 101 -21.33 14.21 0.69
N LEU A 102 -22.51 14.04 1.28
CA LEU A 102 -23.54 13.17 0.74
C LEU A 102 -24.04 13.63 -0.66
N ASN A 103 -24.06 14.94 -0.92
CA ASN A 103 -24.49 15.46 -2.21
C ASN A 103 -23.48 15.13 -3.30
N PHE A 104 -22.18 15.30 -2.99
CA PHE A 104 -21.11 14.90 -3.89
C PHE A 104 -21.16 13.40 -4.20
N VAL A 105 -21.35 12.56 -3.19
CA VAL A 105 -21.39 11.10 -3.35
C VAL A 105 -22.63 10.66 -4.14
N LYS A 106 -23.79 11.29 -3.93
CA LYS A 106 -25.00 11.04 -4.76
C LYS A 106 -24.80 11.41 -6.23
N GLN A 107 -24.07 12.51 -6.51
CA GLN A 107 -23.73 12.87 -7.89
C GLN A 107 -22.79 11.84 -8.52
N ALA A 108 -21.79 11.36 -7.79
CA ALA A 108 -20.90 10.29 -8.26
C ALA A 108 -21.66 8.99 -8.54
N LEU A 109 -22.66 8.64 -7.71
CA LEU A 109 -23.55 7.50 -7.95
C LEU A 109 -24.38 7.70 -9.24
N ALA A 110 -24.95 8.90 -9.44
CA ALA A 110 -25.75 9.20 -10.64
C ALA A 110 -24.91 9.15 -11.92
N LYS A 111 -23.61 9.48 -11.85
CA LYS A 111 -22.67 9.37 -12.96
C LYS A 111 -22.11 7.96 -13.17
N GLY A 112 -22.42 7.01 -12.28
CA GLY A 112 -21.87 5.65 -12.32
C GLY A 112 -20.42 5.53 -11.88
N GLU A 113 -19.86 6.56 -11.25
CA GLU A 113 -18.48 6.57 -10.70
C GLU A 113 -18.35 5.69 -9.45
N ILE A 114 -19.48 5.46 -8.76
CA ILE A 114 -19.61 4.46 -7.69
C ILE A 114 -20.86 3.60 -7.97
N THR A 115 -20.84 2.35 -7.51
CA THR A 115 -21.96 1.43 -7.66
C THR A 115 -23.02 1.65 -6.57
N LYS A 116 -24.26 1.17 -6.82
CA LYS A 116 -25.32 1.17 -5.81
C LYS A 116 -24.92 0.40 -4.55
N GLU A 117 -24.19 -0.69 -4.72
CA GLU A 117 -23.68 -1.51 -3.62
C GLU A 117 -22.64 -0.76 -2.79
N GLN A 118 -21.66 -0.13 -3.45
CA GLN A 118 -20.66 0.72 -2.77
C GLN A 118 -21.34 1.86 -2.00
N PHE A 119 -22.36 2.49 -2.59
CA PHE A 119 -23.12 3.53 -1.92
C PHE A 119 -23.87 3.01 -0.70
N LYS A 120 -24.60 1.89 -0.85
CA LYS A 120 -25.40 1.26 0.24
C LYS A 120 -24.51 0.84 1.41
N ASN A 121 -23.40 0.19 1.11
CA ASN A 121 -22.46 -0.35 2.10
C ASN A 121 -21.41 0.67 2.56
N ARG A 122 -21.40 1.88 1.98
CA ARG A 122 -20.47 2.97 2.24
C ARG A 122 -19.01 2.57 2.01
N THR A 123 -18.74 1.56 1.17
CA THR A 123 -17.38 1.04 0.93
C THR A 123 -16.49 2.01 0.16
N TYR A 124 -17.07 3.00 -0.52
CA TYR A 124 -16.34 4.08 -1.18
C TYR A 124 -15.46 4.91 -0.21
N ILE A 125 -15.80 4.94 1.10
CA ILE A 125 -14.97 5.68 2.08
C ILE A 125 -13.60 5.04 2.29
N TYR A 126 -13.44 3.75 2.01
CA TYR A 126 -12.20 3.00 2.20
C TYR A 126 -11.27 3.03 0.98
N LYS A 127 -11.70 3.69 -0.12
CA LYS A 127 -10.84 3.83 -1.30
C LYS A 127 -9.55 4.57 -0.96
N ASP A 128 -8.46 4.10 -1.56
CA ASP A 128 -7.10 4.62 -1.40
C ASP A 128 -6.58 4.55 0.06
N TYR A 129 -7.16 3.68 0.92
CA TYR A 129 -6.70 3.51 2.29
C TYR A 129 -5.28 2.92 2.33
N GLY A 130 -5.00 1.94 1.47
CA GLY A 130 -3.67 1.34 1.33
C GLY A 130 -2.61 2.38 1.01
N GLU A 131 -2.82 3.17 -0.05
CA GLU A 131 -1.91 4.24 -0.48
C GLU A 131 -1.69 5.28 0.62
N CYS A 132 -2.78 5.74 1.25
CA CYS A 132 -2.69 6.69 2.37
C CYS A 132 -1.89 6.12 3.54
N SER A 133 -2.04 4.83 3.84
CA SER A 133 -1.32 4.18 4.94
C SER A 133 0.18 4.06 4.64
N CYS A 134 0.54 3.70 3.42
CA CYS A 134 1.94 3.66 2.99
C CYS A 134 2.60 5.05 3.05
N ILE A 135 1.91 6.09 2.58
CA ILE A 135 2.40 7.48 2.66
C ILE A 135 2.60 7.89 4.12
N ALA A 136 1.61 7.60 5.00
CA ALA A 136 1.67 7.98 6.41
C ALA A 136 2.86 7.40 7.15
N VAL A 137 3.30 6.20 6.78
CA VAL A 137 4.49 5.55 7.32
C VAL A 137 5.76 6.13 6.70
N ALA A 138 5.80 6.28 5.36
CA ALA A 138 6.98 6.76 4.65
C ALA A 138 7.37 8.20 5.01
N MET A 139 6.40 9.07 5.35
CA MET A 139 6.65 10.44 5.80
C MET A 139 7.56 10.52 7.03
N GLU A 140 7.56 9.51 7.89
CA GLU A 140 8.37 9.51 9.12
C GLU A 140 9.85 9.23 8.88
N ASN A 141 10.16 8.49 7.81
CA ASN A 141 11.52 8.09 7.47
C ASN A 141 11.72 7.99 5.95
N PRO A 142 11.57 9.11 5.22
CA PRO A 142 11.47 9.10 3.75
C PRO A 142 12.76 8.64 3.05
N THR A 143 13.91 8.66 3.74
CA THR A 143 15.19 8.17 3.22
C THR A 143 15.37 6.65 3.37
N GLU A 144 14.70 6.05 4.35
CA GLU A 144 14.85 4.63 4.67
C GLU A 144 13.66 3.78 4.22
N ILE A 145 12.49 4.42 4.04
CA ILE A 145 11.24 3.75 3.68
C ILE A 145 10.83 4.14 2.26
N GLY A 146 10.74 3.17 1.38
CA GLY A 146 10.23 3.32 0.03
C GLY A 146 8.88 2.62 -0.15
N ILE A 147 7.97 3.22 -0.90
CA ILE A 147 6.68 2.65 -1.26
C ILE A 147 6.83 1.94 -2.61
N VAL A 148 6.32 0.72 -2.72
CA VAL A 148 6.25 0.00 -4.00
C VAL A 148 4.78 -0.13 -4.41
N SER A 149 4.41 0.61 -5.45
CA SER A 149 3.04 0.64 -5.97
C SER A 149 3.02 0.79 -7.48
N ASN A 150 2.17 0.03 -8.15
CA ASN A 150 1.86 0.21 -9.58
C ASN A 150 0.66 1.15 -9.79
N ASP A 151 0.06 1.65 -8.72
CA ASP A 151 -0.94 2.69 -8.80
C ASP A 151 -0.29 4.04 -9.10
N LYS A 152 -1.03 4.90 -9.79
CA LYS A 152 -0.56 6.26 -10.11
C LYS A 152 -0.80 7.25 -8.97
N GLY A 153 -1.35 6.81 -7.84
CA GLY A 153 -1.66 7.64 -6.68
C GLY A 153 -2.73 8.71 -6.93
N ARG A 154 -3.61 8.47 -7.92
CA ARG A 154 -4.72 9.40 -8.21
C ARG A 154 -5.83 9.23 -7.18
N ILE A 155 -6.25 10.35 -6.58
CA ILE A 155 -7.32 10.33 -5.57
C ILE A 155 -8.64 9.88 -6.18
N PHE A 156 -9.29 8.95 -5.52
CA PHE A 156 -10.63 8.47 -5.89
C PHE A 156 -11.63 9.63 -5.99
N LEU A 157 -12.34 9.71 -7.11
CA LEU A 157 -13.26 10.79 -7.51
C LEU A 157 -12.62 12.19 -7.66
N LYS A 158 -11.29 12.31 -7.54
CA LYS A 158 -10.52 13.54 -7.84
C LYS A 158 -9.23 13.20 -8.59
N PRO A 159 -9.31 12.62 -9.80
CA PRO A 159 -8.15 12.06 -10.51
C PRO A 159 -7.11 13.10 -10.93
N ASN A 160 -7.43 14.39 -10.87
CA ASN A 160 -6.48 15.47 -11.14
C ASN A 160 -5.45 15.68 -10.02
N ILE A 161 -5.68 15.09 -8.83
CA ILE A 161 -4.76 15.16 -7.71
C ILE A 161 -4.03 13.82 -7.61
N ASN A 162 -2.70 13.88 -7.61
CA ASN A 162 -1.84 12.72 -7.42
C ASN A 162 -1.17 12.81 -6.05
N LEU A 163 -1.54 11.90 -5.15
CA LEU A 163 -1.01 11.87 -3.78
C LEU A 163 0.49 11.58 -3.73
N PHE A 164 0.96 10.59 -4.51
CA PHE A 164 2.36 10.23 -4.49
C PHE A 164 3.24 11.41 -4.94
N ASN A 165 2.87 12.09 -6.04
CA ASN A 165 3.63 13.26 -6.50
C ASN A 165 3.63 14.37 -5.44
N LYS A 166 2.46 14.64 -4.83
CA LYS A 166 2.34 15.68 -3.81
C LYS A 166 3.27 15.41 -2.62
N TYR A 167 3.32 14.18 -2.13
CA TYR A 167 4.15 13.82 -0.98
C TYR A 167 5.63 13.58 -1.35
N LYS A 168 5.93 13.24 -2.63
CA LYS A 168 7.30 13.33 -3.15
C LYS A 168 7.85 14.76 -3.07
N GLU A 169 7.03 15.75 -3.41
CA GLU A 169 7.42 17.18 -3.41
C GLU A 169 7.49 17.78 -1.98
N SER A 170 6.51 17.45 -1.11
CA SER A 170 6.42 18.09 0.22
C SER A 170 7.21 17.37 1.31
N ASP A 171 7.30 16.03 1.25
CA ASP A 171 7.87 15.19 2.32
C ASP A 171 9.00 14.29 1.84
N ASN A 172 9.38 14.44 0.56
CA ASN A 172 10.48 13.70 -0.07
C ASN A 172 10.36 12.15 0.00
N ILE A 173 9.11 11.62 0.03
CA ILE A 173 8.90 10.17 0.03
C ILE A 173 9.40 9.54 -1.27
N GLN A 174 9.85 8.29 -1.18
CA GLN A 174 10.27 7.50 -2.33
C GLN A 174 9.15 6.55 -2.76
N VAL A 175 8.80 6.57 -4.03
CA VAL A 175 7.80 5.65 -4.61
C VAL A 175 8.39 5.03 -5.86
N PHE A 176 8.36 3.72 -5.92
CA PHE A 176 8.84 2.88 -7.01
C PHE A 176 7.69 2.10 -7.62
N ASP A 177 7.69 1.89 -8.91
CA ASP A 177 6.89 0.81 -9.48
C ASP A 177 7.56 -0.56 -9.20
N TYR A 178 6.85 -1.65 -9.52
CA TYR A 178 7.38 -2.99 -9.25
C TYR A 178 8.68 -3.28 -9.99
N GLU A 179 8.81 -2.85 -11.23
CA GLU A 179 9.99 -3.13 -12.06
C GLU A 179 11.20 -2.29 -11.63
N GLU A 180 10.98 -1.03 -11.23
CA GLU A 180 12.01 -0.16 -10.65
C GLU A 180 12.53 -0.75 -9.33
N TRP A 181 11.62 -1.15 -8.45
CA TRP A 181 11.97 -1.79 -7.19
C TRP A 181 12.73 -3.09 -7.41
N LYS A 182 12.28 -3.96 -8.33
CA LYS A 182 12.92 -5.23 -8.62
C LYS A 182 14.36 -5.04 -9.10
N LYS A 183 14.59 -4.12 -10.03
CA LYS A 183 15.95 -3.77 -10.48
C LYS A 183 16.83 -3.28 -9.34
N LYS A 184 16.27 -2.46 -8.43
CA LYS A 184 17.02 -1.89 -7.31
C LYS A 184 17.49 -2.97 -6.33
N ILE A 185 16.65 -3.92 -5.96
CA ILE A 185 17.04 -5.03 -5.07
C ILE A 185 18.04 -6.00 -5.73
N GLU A 186 17.95 -6.23 -7.06
CA GLU A 186 18.88 -7.07 -7.80
C GLU A 186 20.28 -6.42 -7.90
N ILE A 187 20.36 -5.09 -8.00
CA ILE A 187 21.61 -4.34 -7.98
C ILE A 187 22.27 -4.45 -6.59
N ASN A 188 21.49 -4.33 -5.50
CA ASN A 188 21.99 -4.44 -4.14
C ASN A 188 22.65 -5.81 -3.89
N ILE A 189 22.03 -6.90 -4.34
CA ILE A 189 22.65 -8.25 -4.26
C ILE A 189 24.01 -8.31 -4.92
N ASN A 190 24.11 -7.75 -6.13
CA ASN A 190 25.34 -7.80 -6.92
C ASN A 190 26.47 -6.92 -6.31
N SER A 191 26.13 -5.89 -5.58
CA SER A 191 27.09 -5.03 -4.87
C SER A 191 27.61 -5.69 -3.58
N GLU A 192 26.73 -6.32 -2.81
CA GLU A 192 27.12 -6.99 -1.56
C GLU A 192 27.93 -8.28 -1.78
N LYS A 193 27.71 -8.99 -2.92
CA LYS A 193 28.53 -10.16 -3.29
C LYS A 193 29.95 -9.81 -3.75
N LYS A 194 30.23 -8.53 -4.00
CA LYS A 194 31.56 -8.05 -4.44
C LYS A 194 32.37 -7.38 -3.32
N ALA A 195 31.75 -7.15 -2.17
CA ALA A 195 32.38 -6.59 -0.98
C ALA A 195 32.79 -7.70 0.01
#